data_c7b57f65d49e0d7eaf28d5ec4829f7eb
#
_entry.id   c7b57f65d49e0d7eaf28d5ec4829f7eb
#
_cell.length_a   1.000
_cell.length_b   1.000
_cell.length_c   1.000
_cell.angle_alpha   90.00
_cell.angle_beta   90.00
_cell.angle_gamma   90.00
#
_symmetry.space_group_name_H-M   'P 1'
#
loop_
_entity.id
_entity.type
_entity.pdbx_description
1 polymer ?
#
loop_
_entity_poly.entity_id
_entity_poly.type
_entity_poly.pdbx_seq_one_letter_code
_entity_poly.pdbx_strand_id
1 'polypeptide(L)'
;MEHVSTGEQVDVDDLAVRLRDGSRDALAEAYREWSALVHTLALRSLGNHHDAEDVTQQVFVAAWRSRHTLRPERGSVAGWLVGITRHTVADHHAKRARQARDAAAVAAQAGPEALAAAPDDQLAARLVLHDELGRLGEPRGTVVRMAFLEDLTHEQIAERLELPLGTVKSHVRRGLTRLRTRLEEVNRDPS
;
A
#
# COMPACT_ATOMS: atom_id res chain seq x y z
N MET A 1 21.27 -19.41 -22.08
CA MET A 1 21.19 -18.07 -21.47
C MET A 1 19.99 -17.39 -22.08
N GLU A 2 18.84 -17.50 -21.44
CA GLU A 2 17.58 -17.00 -21.99
C GLU A 2 17.17 -15.74 -21.25
N HIS A 3 17.04 -14.68 -22.04
CA HIS A 3 16.46 -13.40 -21.66
C HIS A 3 14.93 -13.56 -21.51
N VAL A 4 14.46 -13.92 -20.33
CA VAL A 4 13.04 -13.80 -19.98
C VAL A 4 12.90 -12.65 -18.99
N SER A 5 12.87 -11.42 -19.46
CA SER A 5 12.54 -10.26 -18.59
C SER A 5 12.01 -9.03 -19.33
N THR A 6 11.74 -9.07 -20.62
CA THR A 6 11.35 -7.86 -21.38
C THR A 6 9.84 -7.65 -21.43
N GLY A 7 9.03 -8.73 -21.38
CA GLY A 7 7.57 -8.62 -21.53
C GLY A 7 6.88 -7.97 -20.34
N GLU A 8 7.26 -8.34 -19.12
CA GLU A 8 6.61 -7.86 -17.89
C GLU A 8 6.91 -6.38 -17.56
N GLN A 9 8.05 -5.88 -18.01
CA GLN A 9 8.46 -4.48 -17.85
C GLN A 9 7.67 -3.52 -18.75
N VAL A 10 7.35 -3.96 -19.96
CA VAL A 10 6.61 -3.17 -20.95
C VAL A 10 5.16 -2.98 -20.52
N ASP A 11 4.51 -4.03 -20.01
CA ASP A 11 3.10 -3.97 -19.59
C ASP A 11 2.86 -3.02 -18.41
N VAL A 12 3.78 -2.98 -17.45
CA VAL A 12 3.64 -2.09 -16.27
C VAL A 12 3.81 -0.63 -16.67
N ASP A 13 4.72 -0.32 -17.56
CA ASP A 13 4.94 1.04 -18.06
C ASP A 13 3.76 1.49 -18.95
N ASP A 14 3.17 0.60 -19.74
CA ASP A 14 1.98 0.87 -20.54
C ASP A 14 0.75 1.16 -19.66
N LEU A 15 0.51 0.37 -18.61
CA LEU A 15 -0.56 0.62 -17.66
C LEU A 15 -0.45 2.01 -17.03
N ALA A 16 0.75 2.42 -16.64
CA ALA A 16 0.98 3.73 -16.04
C ALA A 16 0.67 4.88 -17.01
N VAL A 17 1.06 4.74 -18.28
CA VAL A 17 0.76 5.72 -19.34
C VAL A 17 -0.75 5.80 -19.59
N ARG A 18 -1.41 4.67 -19.81
CA ARG A 18 -2.86 4.61 -20.05
C ARG A 18 -3.65 5.17 -18.87
N LEU A 19 -3.24 4.88 -17.64
CA LEU A 19 -3.89 5.38 -16.42
C LEU A 19 -3.74 6.90 -16.30
N ARG A 20 -2.53 7.43 -16.51
CA ARG A 20 -2.24 8.88 -16.51
C ARG A 20 -3.11 9.61 -17.54
N ASP A 21 -3.24 9.03 -18.72
CA ASP A 21 -3.98 9.61 -19.85
C ASP A 21 -5.51 9.46 -19.70
N GLY A 22 -5.98 8.84 -18.59
CA GLY A 22 -7.39 8.82 -18.23
C GLY A 22 -8.18 7.63 -18.78
N SER A 23 -7.52 6.52 -19.09
CA SER A 23 -8.20 5.27 -19.46
C SER A 23 -8.92 4.68 -18.23
N ARG A 24 -10.25 4.50 -18.36
CA ARG A 24 -11.05 3.82 -17.33
C ARG A 24 -10.71 2.33 -17.24
N ASP A 25 -10.38 1.70 -18.36
CA ASP A 25 -9.96 0.31 -18.40
C ASP A 25 -8.63 0.11 -17.66
N ALA A 26 -7.69 1.06 -17.80
CA ALA A 26 -6.45 1.05 -17.03
C ALA A 26 -6.69 1.22 -15.53
N LEU A 27 -7.68 2.03 -15.11
CA LEU A 27 -8.07 2.09 -13.70
C LEU A 27 -8.66 0.77 -13.20
N ALA A 28 -9.53 0.14 -13.98
CA ALA A 28 -10.11 -1.16 -13.64
C ALA A 28 -9.05 -2.26 -13.57
N GLU A 29 -8.06 -2.21 -14.45
CA GLU A 29 -6.88 -3.10 -14.44
C GLU A 29 -6.04 -2.86 -13.18
N ALA A 30 -5.69 -1.61 -12.86
CA ALA A 30 -4.97 -1.25 -11.65
C ALA A 30 -5.72 -1.67 -10.38
N TYR A 31 -7.06 -1.55 -10.35
CA TYR A 31 -7.88 -2.03 -9.24
C TYR A 31 -7.78 -3.55 -9.07
N ARG A 32 -7.99 -4.31 -10.14
CA ARG A 32 -7.89 -5.78 -10.09
C ARG A 32 -6.51 -6.25 -9.63
N GLU A 33 -5.48 -5.55 -10.08
CA GLU A 33 -4.10 -5.92 -9.78
C GLU A 33 -3.64 -5.53 -8.38
N TRP A 34 -4.07 -4.39 -7.85
CA TRP A 34 -3.45 -3.79 -6.66
C TRP A 34 -4.38 -3.63 -5.47
N SER A 35 -5.70 -3.93 -5.62
CA SER A 35 -6.66 -3.77 -4.51
C SER A 35 -6.33 -4.63 -3.28
N ALA A 36 -5.87 -5.87 -3.49
CA ALA A 36 -5.48 -6.76 -2.39
C ALA A 36 -4.28 -6.20 -1.60
N LEU A 37 -3.28 -5.65 -2.28
CA LEU A 37 -2.14 -5.01 -1.63
C LEU A 37 -2.57 -3.75 -0.86
N VAL A 38 -3.35 -2.88 -1.48
CA VAL A 38 -3.86 -1.65 -0.86
C VAL A 38 -4.69 -1.98 0.38
N HIS A 39 -5.61 -2.95 0.27
CA HIS A 39 -6.43 -3.42 1.39
C HIS A 39 -5.60 -3.97 2.54
N THR A 40 -4.61 -4.83 2.26
CA THR A 40 -3.73 -5.40 3.29
C THR A 40 -2.94 -4.31 4.03
N LEU A 41 -2.44 -3.30 3.31
CA LEU A 41 -1.75 -2.17 3.92
C LEU A 41 -2.68 -1.31 4.78
N ALA A 42 -3.90 -1.06 4.31
CA ALA A 42 -4.93 -0.34 5.06
C ALA A 42 -5.32 -1.11 6.33
N LEU A 43 -5.64 -2.41 6.20
CA LEU A 43 -6.03 -3.28 7.31
C LEU A 43 -4.96 -3.36 8.39
N ARG A 44 -3.69 -3.50 7.99
CA ARG A 44 -2.56 -3.48 8.91
C ARG A 44 -2.49 -2.21 9.76
N SER A 45 -2.84 -1.08 9.17
CA SER A 45 -2.76 0.23 9.84
C SER A 45 -4.00 0.52 10.68
N LEU A 46 -5.18 0.19 10.17
CA LEU A 46 -6.48 0.58 10.74
C LEU A 46 -7.02 -0.44 11.74
N GLY A 47 -6.68 -1.73 11.54
CA GLY A 47 -7.03 -2.82 12.46
C GLY A 47 -8.48 -3.31 12.35
N ASN A 48 -9.23 -2.90 11.33
CA ASN A 48 -10.55 -3.47 11.05
C ASN A 48 -10.85 -3.47 9.54
N HIS A 49 -11.60 -4.48 9.10
CA HIS A 49 -11.91 -4.71 7.69
C HIS A 49 -12.76 -3.61 7.06
N HIS A 50 -13.77 -3.11 7.79
CA HIS A 50 -14.68 -2.09 7.27
C HIS A 50 -13.93 -0.79 6.91
N ASP A 51 -13.12 -0.26 7.84
CA ASP A 51 -12.29 0.91 7.58
C ASP A 51 -11.27 0.65 6.47
N ALA A 52 -10.72 -0.58 6.38
CA ALA A 52 -9.77 -0.95 5.34
C ALA A 52 -10.42 -0.99 3.96
N GLU A 53 -11.65 -1.50 3.83
CA GLU A 53 -12.43 -1.48 2.60
C GLU A 53 -12.74 -0.05 2.16
N ASP A 54 -13.22 0.79 3.07
CA ASP A 54 -13.51 2.19 2.80
C ASP A 54 -12.27 2.95 2.33
N VAL A 55 -11.14 2.77 3.02
CA VAL A 55 -9.87 3.38 2.62
C VAL A 55 -9.40 2.83 1.28
N THR A 56 -9.56 1.54 1.00
CA THR A 56 -9.22 0.97 -0.30
C THR A 56 -9.99 1.66 -1.43
N GLN A 57 -11.30 1.83 -1.28
CA GLN A 57 -12.11 2.56 -2.27
C GLN A 57 -11.65 4.01 -2.41
N GLN A 58 -11.40 4.71 -1.31
CA GLN A 58 -10.92 6.09 -1.31
C GLN A 58 -9.58 6.24 -2.02
N VAL A 59 -8.67 5.28 -1.87
CA VAL A 59 -7.37 5.24 -2.57
C VAL A 59 -7.56 5.22 -4.08
N PHE A 60 -8.43 4.37 -4.63
CA PHE A 60 -8.64 4.32 -6.08
C PHE A 60 -9.40 5.53 -6.61
N VAL A 61 -10.30 6.14 -5.83
CA VAL A 61 -10.92 7.42 -6.16
C VAL A 61 -9.86 8.54 -6.17
N ALA A 62 -8.98 8.60 -5.18
CA ALA A 62 -7.88 9.57 -5.12
C ALA A 62 -6.89 9.35 -6.27
N ALA A 63 -6.57 8.09 -6.58
CA ALA A 63 -5.73 7.72 -7.71
C ALA A 63 -6.32 8.25 -9.03
N TRP A 64 -7.61 8.04 -9.28
CA TRP A 64 -8.25 8.59 -10.47
C TRP A 64 -8.17 10.10 -10.56
N ARG A 65 -8.42 10.79 -9.45
CA ARG A 65 -8.38 12.26 -9.39
C ARG A 65 -6.97 12.82 -9.59
N SER A 66 -5.97 12.15 -9.04
CA SER A 66 -4.57 12.58 -9.08
C SER A 66 -3.73 11.88 -10.17
N ARG A 67 -4.36 11.14 -11.11
CA ARG A 67 -3.65 10.35 -12.13
C ARG A 67 -2.61 11.13 -12.95
N HIS A 68 -2.84 12.44 -13.13
CA HIS A 68 -1.91 13.34 -13.80
C HIS A 68 -0.56 13.52 -13.06
N THR A 69 -0.51 13.15 -11.77
CA THR A 69 0.72 13.17 -10.97
C THR A 69 1.57 11.92 -11.13
N LEU A 70 1.00 10.86 -11.72
CA LEU A 70 1.72 9.63 -12.00
C LEU A 70 2.85 9.91 -13.01
N ARG A 71 4.06 9.48 -12.65
CA ARG A 71 5.28 9.65 -13.46
C ARG A 71 5.83 8.28 -13.82
N PRO A 72 5.40 7.70 -14.97
CA PRO A 72 5.84 6.35 -15.39
C PRO A 72 7.36 6.20 -15.43
N GLU A 73 8.06 7.27 -15.79
CA GLU A 73 9.52 7.34 -15.86
C GLU A 73 10.22 7.39 -14.48
N ARG A 74 9.49 7.70 -13.40
CA ARG A 74 10.05 7.87 -12.05
C ARG A 74 9.65 6.79 -11.06
N GLY A 75 8.62 6.01 -11.38
CA GLY A 75 8.12 4.99 -10.46
C GLY A 75 7.09 4.07 -11.08
N SER A 76 6.69 3.05 -10.34
CA SER A 76 5.65 2.10 -10.73
C SER A 76 4.27 2.54 -10.25
N VAL A 77 3.21 2.07 -10.92
CA VAL A 77 1.81 2.22 -10.47
C VAL A 77 1.66 1.75 -9.02
N ALA A 78 2.26 0.62 -8.67
CA ALA A 78 2.25 0.07 -7.32
C ALA A 78 2.82 1.05 -6.27
N GLY A 79 4.02 1.57 -6.50
CA GLY A 79 4.66 2.52 -5.58
C GLY A 79 3.86 3.81 -5.42
N TRP A 80 3.26 4.30 -6.50
CA TRP A 80 2.40 5.47 -6.48
C TRP A 80 1.09 5.21 -5.71
N LEU A 81 0.42 4.06 -5.93
CA LEU A 81 -0.78 3.67 -5.17
C LEU A 81 -0.50 3.51 -3.69
N VAL A 82 0.65 2.92 -3.33
CA VAL A 82 1.05 2.80 -1.92
C VAL A 82 1.27 4.18 -1.29
N GLY A 83 1.86 5.13 -2.02
CA GLY A 83 1.96 6.51 -1.57
C GLY A 83 0.59 7.13 -1.28
N ILE A 84 -0.38 6.95 -2.19
CA ILE A 84 -1.77 7.40 -1.96
C ILE A 84 -2.38 6.69 -0.75
N THR A 85 -2.18 5.37 -0.61
CA THR A 85 -2.68 4.59 0.53
C THR A 85 -2.20 5.18 1.86
N ARG A 86 -0.92 5.51 1.97
CA ARG A 86 -0.35 6.11 3.19
C ARG A 86 -1.01 7.44 3.55
N HIS A 87 -1.20 8.33 2.56
CA HIS A 87 -1.89 9.61 2.77
C HIS A 87 -3.33 9.39 3.20
N THR A 88 -4.07 8.50 2.53
CA THR A 88 -5.48 8.23 2.85
C THR A 88 -5.63 7.63 4.25
N VAL A 89 -4.74 6.71 4.64
CA VAL A 89 -4.69 6.13 5.99
C VAL A 89 -4.38 7.20 7.04
N ALA A 90 -3.41 8.09 6.79
CA ALA A 90 -3.08 9.18 7.70
C ALA A 90 -4.27 10.14 7.90
N ASP A 91 -4.96 10.48 6.82
CA ASP A 91 -6.18 11.31 6.85
C ASP A 91 -7.30 10.63 7.64
N HIS A 92 -7.46 9.31 7.48
CA HIS A 92 -8.43 8.51 8.23
C HIS A 92 -8.13 8.54 9.74
N HIS A 93 -6.88 8.31 10.15
CA HIS A 93 -6.46 8.42 11.54
C HIS A 93 -6.69 9.83 12.11
N ALA A 94 -6.35 10.87 11.36
CA ALA A 94 -6.57 12.25 11.76
C ALA A 94 -8.07 12.59 11.94
N LYS A 95 -8.92 12.05 11.07
CA LYS A 95 -10.37 12.18 11.16
C LYS A 95 -10.92 11.47 12.40
N ARG A 96 -10.51 10.22 12.65
CA ARG A 96 -10.92 9.47 13.85
C ARG A 96 -10.46 10.17 15.14
N ALA A 97 -9.24 10.68 15.17
CA ALA A 97 -8.73 11.41 16.34
C ALA A 97 -9.51 12.72 16.60
N ARG A 98 -9.99 13.39 15.56
CA ARG A 98 -10.90 14.55 15.71
C ARG A 98 -12.25 14.14 16.25
N GLN A 99 -12.88 13.12 15.64
CA GLN A 99 -14.17 12.60 16.09
C GLN A 99 -14.14 12.12 17.55
N ALA A 100 -13.05 11.43 17.95
CA ALA A 100 -12.87 10.98 19.33
C ALA A 100 -12.76 12.16 20.32
N ARG A 101 -12.05 13.24 19.94
CA ARG A 101 -11.96 14.47 20.74
C ARG A 101 -13.30 15.19 20.85
N ASP A 102 -14.03 15.28 19.75
CA ASP A 102 -15.36 15.91 19.72
C ASP A 102 -16.35 15.10 20.57
N ALA A 103 -16.34 13.76 20.46
CA ALA A 103 -17.13 12.87 21.28
C ALA A 103 -16.76 12.96 22.77
N ALA A 104 -15.46 13.03 23.09
CA ALA A 104 -14.99 13.20 24.46
C ALA A 104 -15.40 14.56 25.06
N ALA A 105 -15.41 15.62 24.26
CA ALA A 105 -15.89 16.94 24.68
C ALA A 105 -17.40 16.93 24.99
N VAL A 106 -18.19 16.13 24.25
CA VAL A 106 -19.61 15.91 24.52
C VAL A 106 -19.80 14.98 25.71
N ALA A 107 -19.03 13.88 25.80
CA ALA A 107 -19.11 12.88 26.89
C ALA A 107 -18.59 13.43 28.24
N ALA A 108 -17.73 14.43 28.24
CA ALA A 108 -17.35 15.12 29.49
C ALA A 108 -18.54 15.75 30.21
N GLN A 109 -19.70 15.84 29.55
CA GLN A 109 -20.97 16.24 30.11
C GLN A 109 -21.87 15.05 30.52
N ALA A 110 -21.50 13.80 30.19
CA ALA A 110 -22.26 12.58 30.46
C ALA A 110 -21.29 11.42 30.75
N GLY A 111 -20.96 11.17 31.97
CA GLY A 111 -20.18 10.07 32.58
C GLY A 111 -19.43 9.03 31.69
N PRO A 112 -18.43 8.32 32.22
CA PRO A 112 -17.48 7.55 31.41
C PRO A 112 -18.06 6.19 31.00
N GLU A 113 -18.14 5.95 29.68
CA GLU A 113 -18.29 4.59 29.12
C GLU A 113 -17.06 4.24 28.28
N ALA A 114 -16.55 3.03 28.49
CA ALA A 114 -15.26 2.55 28.01
C ALA A 114 -15.23 2.30 26.49
N LEU A 115 -14.19 2.80 25.82
CA LEU A 115 -13.86 2.41 24.45
C LEU A 115 -13.22 1.02 24.45
N ALA A 116 -13.91 0.06 23.83
CA ALA A 116 -13.36 -1.27 23.56
C ALA A 116 -12.40 -1.24 22.37
N ALA A 117 -11.22 -1.78 22.53
CA ALA A 117 -10.25 -1.98 21.48
C ALA A 117 -10.64 -3.19 20.62
N ALA A 118 -10.52 -3.07 19.30
CA ALA A 118 -10.61 -4.20 18.38
C ALA A 118 -9.18 -4.70 18.07
N PRO A 119 -8.81 -5.91 18.50
CA PRO A 119 -7.40 -6.29 18.51
C PRO A 119 -6.94 -7.32 17.49
N ASP A 120 -7.84 -8.13 16.88
CA ASP A 120 -7.39 -9.39 16.25
C ASP A 120 -6.98 -9.25 14.78
N ASP A 121 -7.74 -8.52 13.99
CA ASP A 121 -7.52 -8.40 12.53
C ASP A 121 -6.22 -7.66 12.18
N GLN A 122 -5.83 -6.68 12.99
CA GLN A 122 -4.61 -5.93 12.79
C GLN A 122 -3.35 -6.79 13.02
N LEU A 123 -3.39 -7.66 14.04
CA LEU A 123 -2.27 -8.56 14.34
C LEU A 123 -2.12 -9.60 13.22
N ALA A 124 -3.22 -10.21 12.78
CA ALA A 124 -3.21 -11.16 11.68
C ALA A 124 -2.67 -10.53 10.38
N ALA A 125 -3.16 -9.35 10.00
CA ALA A 125 -2.67 -8.63 8.82
C ALA A 125 -1.18 -8.25 8.92
N ARG A 126 -0.71 -7.89 10.12
CA ARG A 126 0.73 -7.62 10.36
C ARG A 126 1.59 -8.87 10.21
N LEU A 127 1.13 -10.02 10.73
CA LEU A 127 1.86 -11.28 10.64
C LEU A 127 1.95 -11.77 9.20
N VAL A 128 0.84 -11.75 8.45
CA VAL A 128 0.82 -12.12 7.03
C VAL A 128 1.78 -11.24 6.23
N LEU A 129 1.71 -9.93 6.40
CA LEU A 129 2.59 -9.02 5.67
C LEU A 129 4.06 -9.20 6.06
N HIS A 130 4.36 -9.45 7.35
CA HIS A 130 5.72 -9.69 7.82
C HIS A 130 6.31 -10.97 7.22
N ASP A 131 5.54 -12.07 7.19
CA ASP A 131 5.94 -13.34 6.61
C ASP A 131 6.18 -13.21 5.10
N GLU A 132 5.25 -12.58 4.36
CA GLU A 132 5.39 -12.37 2.93
C GLU A 132 6.57 -11.46 2.57
N LEU A 133 6.87 -10.45 3.38
CA LEU A 133 8.07 -9.62 3.22
C LEU A 133 9.35 -10.43 3.45
N GLY A 134 9.36 -11.33 4.45
CA GLY A 134 10.48 -12.24 4.71
C GLY A 134 10.75 -13.18 3.50
N ARG A 135 9.70 -13.63 2.84
CA ARG A 135 9.80 -14.49 1.64
C ARG A 135 10.32 -13.80 0.38
N LEU A 136 10.39 -12.47 0.37
CA LEU A 136 10.98 -11.73 -0.76
C LEU A 136 12.50 -11.94 -0.87
N GLY A 137 13.15 -12.38 0.19
CA GLY A 137 14.61 -12.53 0.29
C GLY A 137 15.34 -11.18 0.36
N GLU A 138 16.58 -11.24 0.82
CA GLU A 138 17.42 -10.04 0.96
C GLU A 138 18.12 -9.66 -0.36
N PRO A 139 18.40 -8.38 -0.59
CA PRO A 139 18.03 -7.19 0.21
C PRO A 139 16.61 -6.67 -0.11
N ARG A 140 15.84 -7.33 -0.97
CA ARG A 140 14.54 -6.86 -1.47
C ARG A 140 13.51 -6.74 -0.34
N GLY A 141 13.41 -7.74 0.53
CA GLY A 141 12.51 -7.73 1.67
C GLY A 141 12.79 -6.55 2.60
N THR A 142 14.06 -6.31 2.92
CA THR A 142 14.48 -5.17 3.72
C THR A 142 14.18 -3.82 3.05
N VAL A 143 14.45 -3.67 1.76
CA VAL A 143 14.13 -2.44 1.02
C VAL A 143 12.62 -2.16 1.02
N VAL A 144 11.79 -3.18 0.75
CA VAL A 144 10.33 -3.03 0.75
C VAL A 144 9.82 -2.71 2.15
N ARG A 145 10.34 -3.38 3.18
CA ARG A 145 10.00 -3.10 4.59
C ARG A 145 10.31 -1.64 4.96
N MET A 146 11.52 -1.18 4.68
CA MET A 146 11.92 0.20 4.96
C MET A 146 11.03 1.22 4.23
N ALA A 147 10.71 0.96 2.95
CA ALA A 147 9.86 1.84 2.18
C ALA A 147 8.42 1.91 2.70
N PHE A 148 7.87 0.79 3.23
CA PHE A 148 6.44 0.68 3.49
C PHE A 148 6.06 0.47 4.96
N LEU A 149 7.00 0.05 5.81
CA LEU A 149 6.76 -0.11 7.24
C LEU A 149 7.46 0.94 8.09
N GLU A 150 8.60 1.43 7.61
CA GLU A 150 9.43 2.42 8.31
C GLU A 150 9.31 3.83 7.70
N ASP A 151 8.50 3.98 6.65
CA ASP A 151 8.20 5.25 5.95
C ASP A 151 9.43 5.99 5.41
N LEU A 152 10.50 5.27 5.09
CA LEU A 152 11.71 5.86 4.53
C LEU A 152 11.54 6.20 3.05
N THR A 153 12.13 7.33 2.63
CA THR A 153 12.23 7.66 1.20
C THR A 153 13.25 6.75 0.51
N HIS A 154 13.16 6.64 -0.81
CA HIS A 154 14.12 5.83 -1.56
C HIS A 154 15.56 6.33 -1.40
N GLU A 155 15.75 7.64 -1.24
CA GLU A 155 17.04 8.27 -0.97
C GLU A 155 17.58 7.87 0.41
N GLN A 156 16.74 7.90 1.46
CA GLN A 156 17.11 7.47 2.80
C GLN A 156 17.45 5.97 2.85
N ILE A 157 16.70 5.14 2.10
CA ILE A 157 16.99 3.71 1.98
C ILE A 157 18.32 3.48 1.25
N ALA A 158 18.57 4.24 0.17
CA ALA A 158 19.81 4.15 -0.60
C ALA A 158 21.02 4.48 0.28
N GLU A 159 20.93 5.55 1.07
CA GLU A 159 21.96 5.94 2.02
C GLU A 159 22.16 4.89 3.13
N ARG A 160 21.06 4.43 3.75
CA ARG A 160 21.10 3.48 4.89
C ARG A 160 21.62 2.09 4.52
N LEU A 161 21.38 1.64 3.30
CA LEU A 161 21.81 0.32 2.82
C LEU A 161 23.06 0.40 1.92
N GLU A 162 23.59 1.60 1.69
CA GLU A 162 24.73 1.85 0.80
C GLU A 162 24.47 1.30 -0.62
N LEU A 163 23.22 1.41 -1.11
CA LEU A 163 22.80 0.95 -2.42
C LEU A 163 22.57 2.13 -3.38
N PRO A 164 22.86 1.97 -4.67
CA PRO A 164 22.47 2.95 -5.67
C PRO A 164 20.94 3.19 -5.66
N LEU A 165 20.49 4.43 -5.77
CA LEU A 165 19.07 4.80 -5.78
C LEU A 165 18.27 4.02 -6.84
N GLY A 166 18.85 3.76 -8.02
CA GLY A 166 18.24 2.94 -9.08
C GLY A 166 18.01 1.50 -8.63
N THR A 167 18.93 0.94 -7.84
CA THR A 167 18.82 -0.39 -7.26
C THR A 167 17.69 -0.46 -6.23
N VAL A 168 17.57 0.55 -5.36
CA VAL A 168 16.46 0.65 -4.40
C VAL A 168 15.12 0.71 -5.12
N LYS A 169 14.96 1.58 -6.13
CA LYS A 169 13.73 1.67 -6.95
C LYS A 169 13.39 0.35 -7.62
N SER A 170 14.39 -0.35 -8.14
CA SER A 170 14.22 -1.67 -8.76
C SER A 170 13.78 -2.74 -7.74
N HIS A 171 14.35 -2.75 -6.54
CA HIS A 171 13.94 -3.66 -5.47
C HIS A 171 12.52 -3.39 -4.99
N VAL A 172 12.14 -2.12 -4.79
CA VAL A 172 10.76 -1.72 -4.43
C VAL A 172 9.79 -2.23 -5.49
N ARG A 173 10.02 -1.92 -6.77
CA ARG A 173 9.13 -2.32 -7.86
C ARG A 173 8.94 -3.84 -7.91
N ARG A 174 10.05 -4.61 -8.00
CA ARG A 174 9.98 -6.09 -8.08
C ARG A 174 9.42 -6.71 -6.80
N GLY A 175 9.72 -6.11 -5.66
CA GLY A 175 9.19 -6.56 -4.38
C GLY A 175 7.68 -6.40 -4.27
N LEU A 176 7.15 -5.24 -4.69
CA LEU A 176 5.71 -5.00 -4.69
C LEU A 176 4.97 -5.90 -5.68
N THR A 177 5.50 -6.11 -6.88
CA THR A 177 4.91 -7.05 -7.84
C THR A 177 4.82 -8.46 -7.24
N ARG A 178 5.89 -8.94 -6.61
CA ARG A 178 5.89 -10.27 -5.99
C ARG A 178 4.95 -10.35 -4.78
N LEU A 179 4.93 -9.31 -3.95
CA LEU A 179 4.03 -9.23 -2.80
C LEU A 179 2.56 -9.26 -3.24
N ARG A 180 2.21 -8.55 -4.31
CA ARG A 180 0.87 -8.59 -4.91
C ARG A 180 0.46 -10.03 -5.23
N THR A 181 1.27 -10.73 -6.03
CA THR A 181 0.96 -12.11 -6.44
C THR A 181 0.72 -13.02 -5.24
N ARG A 182 1.55 -12.89 -4.19
CA ARG A 182 1.40 -13.68 -2.97
C ARG A 182 0.13 -13.36 -2.20
N LEU A 183 -0.22 -12.09 -2.07
CA LEU A 183 -1.45 -11.67 -1.38
C LEU A 183 -2.71 -12.10 -2.14
N GLU A 184 -2.66 -12.13 -3.48
CA GLU A 184 -3.75 -12.68 -4.29
C GLU A 184 -3.92 -14.19 -4.06
N GLU A 185 -2.83 -14.94 -3.92
CA GLU A 185 -2.84 -16.38 -3.60
C GLU A 185 -3.48 -16.63 -2.21
N VAL A 186 -3.04 -15.89 -1.19
CA VAL A 186 -3.57 -16.00 0.18
C VAL A 186 -5.06 -15.69 0.24
N ASN A 187 -5.52 -14.67 -0.50
CA ASN A 187 -6.95 -14.31 -0.53
C ASN A 187 -7.83 -15.29 -1.32
N ARG A 188 -7.25 -16.13 -2.19
CA ARG A 188 -7.99 -17.15 -2.95
C ARG A 188 -8.15 -18.46 -2.19
N ASP A 189 -7.29 -18.72 -1.22
CA ASP A 189 -7.28 -19.96 -0.43
C ASP A 189 -7.35 -19.63 1.08
N PRO A 190 -8.51 -19.17 1.56
CA PRO A 190 -8.73 -18.99 3.00
C PRO A 190 -8.92 -20.37 3.64
N SER A 191 -7.84 -20.95 4.18
CA SER A 191 -7.87 -22.20 4.96
C SER A 191 -8.67 -22.06 6.23
#